data_2deb26e5a791ead23b14140d876c449d
#
_entry.id   2deb26e5a791ead23b14140d876c449d
#
_cell.length_a   1.000
_cell.length_b   1.000
_cell.length_c   1.000
_cell.angle_alpha   90.00
_cell.angle_beta   90.00
_cell.angle_gamma   90.00
#
_symmetry.space_group_name_H-M   'P 1'
#
loop_
_entity.id
_entity.type
_entity.pdbx_description
1 polymer ?
#
loop_
_entity_poly.entity_id
_entity_poly.type
_entity_poly.pdbx_seq_one_letter_code
_entity_poly.pdbx_strand_id
1 'polypeptide(L)'
;MPSFSMLPAEQDVYVTWQTSQPTLQELRALIACVTELADTTVTQLYQRAKGKSEFHVGRFELLRAMEMRRLLEERGVSARLV
;
A
#
# COMPACT_ATOMS: atom_id res chain seq x y z
N MET A 1 28.92 14.67 -12.65
CA MET A 1 28.53 14.05 -12.20
C MET A 1 27.39 13.60 -12.44
N PRO A 2 27.18 12.95 -12.61
CA PRO A 2 26.09 12.53 -13.00
C PRO A 2 25.08 12.43 -12.12
N SER A 3 24.00 12.49 -12.60
CA SER A 3 22.94 12.58 -11.77
C SER A 3 22.18 11.35 -11.75
N PHE A 4 22.75 10.29 -12.12
CA PHE A 4 22.03 9.10 -11.98
C PHE A 4 21.72 8.81 -10.57
N SER A 5 22.45 9.32 -9.69
CA SER A 5 22.12 9.16 -8.31
C SER A 5 20.84 9.86 -7.95
N MET A 6 20.33 10.66 -8.86
CA MET A 6 19.09 11.33 -8.60
C MET A 6 17.91 10.52 -8.98
N LEU A 7 18.09 9.35 -9.51
CA LEU A 7 16.97 8.50 -9.79
C LEU A 7 16.23 8.23 -8.50
N PRO A 8 14.93 8.42 -8.49
CA PRO A 8 14.18 8.23 -7.26
C PRO A 8 14.28 6.79 -6.83
N ALA A 9 14.69 6.63 -5.60
CA ALA A 9 14.70 5.32 -5.00
C ALA A 9 13.37 5.06 -4.30
N GLU A 10 12.44 5.99 -4.40
CA GLU A 10 11.17 5.88 -3.69
C GLU A 10 10.01 5.77 -4.68
N GLN A 11 9.00 5.03 -4.25
CA GLN A 11 7.80 4.82 -5.05
C GLN A 11 6.58 5.00 -4.16
N ASP A 12 5.54 5.57 -4.74
CA ASP A 12 4.26 5.62 -4.06
C ASP A 12 3.56 4.29 -4.26
N VAL A 13 3.00 3.76 -3.20
CA VAL A 13 2.28 2.49 -3.23
C VAL A 13 0.79 2.78 -3.11
N TYR A 14 0.02 2.28 -4.08
CA TYR A 14 -1.42 2.39 -4.08
C TYR A 14 -2.04 1.01 -4.10
N VAL A 15 -3.12 0.85 -3.38
CA VAL A 15 -3.88 -0.41 -3.43
C VAL A 15 -5.27 -0.12 -3.98
N THR A 16 -5.78 -1.08 -4.74
CA THR A 16 -7.11 -0.98 -5.32
C THR A 16 -7.96 -2.10 -4.73
N TRP A 17 -9.16 -1.75 -4.30
CA TRP A 17 -10.05 -2.72 -3.69
C TRP A 17 -10.72 -3.57 -4.77
N GLN A 18 -11.05 -4.81 -4.43
CA GLN A 18 -11.72 -5.69 -5.37
C GLN A 18 -13.14 -5.21 -5.67
N THR A 19 -13.73 -4.51 -4.72
CA THR A 19 -15.06 -3.93 -4.89
C THR A 19 -14.93 -2.43 -4.77
N SER A 20 -16.04 -1.71 -4.76
CA SER A 20 -15.99 -0.26 -4.65
C SER A 20 -15.57 0.21 -3.26
N GLN A 21 -15.50 -0.68 -2.29
CA GLN A 21 -15.10 -0.34 -0.94
C GLN A 21 -14.15 -1.39 -0.39
N PRO A 22 -13.29 -1.00 0.56
CA PRO A 22 -12.36 -1.97 1.14
C PRO A 22 -13.09 -3.01 1.96
N THR A 23 -12.63 -4.24 1.88
CA THR A 23 -13.14 -5.32 2.70
C THR A 23 -12.29 -5.47 3.94
N LEU A 24 -12.83 -6.13 4.95
CA LEU A 24 -12.10 -6.39 6.18
C LEU A 24 -10.80 -7.15 5.90
N GLN A 25 -10.86 -8.11 5.01
CA GLN A 25 -9.69 -8.91 4.67
C GLN A 25 -8.60 -8.07 4.03
N GLU A 26 -8.98 -7.15 3.14
CA GLU A 26 -8.02 -6.27 2.50
C GLU A 26 -7.38 -5.32 3.51
N LEU A 27 -8.17 -4.80 4.44
CA LEU A 27 -7.64 -3.90 5.46
C LEU A 27 -6.68 -4.63 6.40
N ARG A 28 -7.02 -5.85 6.78
CA ARG A 28 -6.13 -6.65 7.61
C ARG A 28 -4.82 -6.98 6.89
N ALA A 29 -4.91 -7.24 5.60
CA ALA A 29 -3.71 -7.51 4.81
C ALA A 29 -2.79 -6.28 4.80
N LEU A 30 -3.36 -5.10 4.66
CA LEU A 30 -2.56 -3.87 4.71
C LEU A 30 -1.86 -3.71 6.05
N ILE A 31 -2.58 -3.91 7.14
CA ILE A 31 -2.00 -3.76 8.47
C ILE A 31 -0.89 -4.79 8.69
N ALA A 32 -1.07 -6.00 8.17
CA ALA A 32 -0.08 -7.06 8.33
C ALA A 32 1.16 -6.84 7.49
N CYS A 33 1.01 -6.24 6.30
CA CYS A 33 2.12 -6.11 5.36
C CYS A 33 2.83 -4.77 5.45
N VAL A 34 2.19 -3.76 6.01
CA VAL A 34 2.74 -2.41 6.07
C VAL A 34 3.06 -2.08 7.52
N THR A 35 4.34 -2.06 7.86
CA THR A 35 4.77 -1.83 9.24
C THR A 35 4.25 -0.51 9.79
N GLU A 36 4.19 0.52 8.94
CA GLU A 36 3.72 1.83 9.36
C GLU A 36 2.26 1.84 9.77
N LEU A 37 1.51 0.81 9.38
CA LEU A 37 0.11 0.70 9.76
C LEU A 37 -0.11 -0.24 10.94
N ALA A 38 0.97 -0.74 11.55
CA ALA A 38 0.86 -1.72 12.63
C ALA A 38 0.06 -1.19 13.82
N ASP A 39 0.13 0.11 14.07
CA ASP A 39 -0.59 0.73 15.18
C ASP A 39 -1.97 1.24 14.78
N THR A 40 -2.37 1.02 13.54
CA THR A 40 -3.65 1.48 13.03
C THR A 40 -4.67 0.35 13.18
N THR A 41 -5.84 0.68 13.71
CA THR A 41 -6.90 -0.32 13.82
C THR A 41 -7.61 -0.46 12.48
N VAL A 42 -8.29 -1.59 12.30
CA VAL A 42 -9.07 -1.82 11.09
C VAL A 42 -10.12 -0.72 10.90
N THR A 43 -10.75 -0.30 11.99
CA THR A 43 -11.78 0.75 11.93
C THR A 43 -11.18 2.08 11.47
N GLN A 44 -10.02 2.44 12.00
CA GLN A 44 -9.35 3.68 11.59
C GLN A 44 -8.96 3.64 10.12
N LEU A 45 -8.43 2.51 9.69
CA LEU A 45 -8.01 2.37 8.30
C LEU A 45 -9.22 2.42 7.37
N TYR A 46 -10.30 1.78 7.76
CA TYR A 46 -11.54 1.82 6.98
C TYR A 46 -12.03 3.26 6.82
N GLN A 47 -12.01 4.04 7.91
CA GLN A 47 -12.46 5.42 7.83
C GLN A 47 -11.62 6.25 6.87
N ARG A 48 -10.34 5.95 6.76
CA ARG A 48 -9.45 6.66 5.84
C ARG A 48 -9.65 6.21 4.39
N ALA A 49 -10.03 4.97 4.19
CA ALA A 49 -10.10 4.37 2.86
C ALA A 49 -11.49 4.36 2.25
N LYS A 50 -12.53 4.50 3.05
CA LYS A 50 -13.90 4.38 2.56
C LYS A 50 -14.20 5.47 1.55
N GLY A 51 -15.04 5.15 0.59
CA GLY A 51 -15.43 6.11 -0.43
C GLY A 51 -14.41 6.29 -1.53
N LYS A 52 -13.31 5.56 -1.48
CA LYS A 52 -12.26 5.64 -2.50
C LYS A 52 -12.05 4.29 -3.12
N SER A 53 -11.89 4.24 -4.43
CA SER A 53 -11.60 2.98 -5.11
C SER A 53 -10.12 2.63 -5.01
N GLU A 54 -9.28 3.60 -4.64
CA GLU A 54 -7.85 3.41 -4.54
C GLU A 54 -7.35 4.12 -3.30
N PHE A 55 -6.41 3.49 -2.60
CA PHE A 55 -5.88 4.03 -1.35
C PHE A 55 -4.38 4.20 -1.46
N HIS A 56 -3.88 5.39 -1.16
CA HIS A 56 -2.45 5.68 -1.15
C HIS A 56 -1.87 5.20 0.19
N VAL A 57 -1.11 4.12 0.13
CA VAL A 57 -0.52 3.53 1.31
C VAL A 57 0.60 4.39 1.86
N GLY A 58 1.45 4.90 0.97
CA GLY A 58 2.56 5.74 1.37
C GLY A 58 3.64 5.73 0.32
N ARG A 59 4.76 6.35 0.63
CA ARG A 59 5.91 6.41 -0.25
C ARG A 59 7.05 5.66 0.43
N PHE A 60 7.64 4.71 -0.30
CA PHE A 60 8.63 3.82 0.26
C PHE A 60 9.81 3.65 -0.69
N GLU A 61 10.95 3.24 -0.15
CA GLU A 61 12.10 2.91 -0.95
C GLU A 61 11.72 1.80 -1.92
N LEU A 62 12.29 1.83 -3.12
CA LEU A 62 11.88 0.96 -4.22
C LEU A 62 11.83 -0.51 -3.86
N LEU A 63 12.89 -1.03 -3.26
CA LEU A 63 12.93 -2.46 -2.95
C LEU A 63 11.86 -2.83 -1.94
N ARG A 64 11.65 -1.96 -0.97
CA ARG A 64 10.62 -2.19 0.03
C ARG A 64 9.23 -2.10 -0.59
N ALA A 65 9.04 -1.16 -1.51
CA ALA A 65 7.75 -1.02 -2.19
C ALA A 65 7.44 -2.26 -3.02
N MET A 66 8.44 -2.81 -3.69
CA MET A 66 8.27 -4.03 -4.48
C MET A 66 7.93 -5.22 -3.60
N GLU A 67 8.61 -5.34 -2.47
CA GLU A 67 8.32 -6.42 -1.53
C GLU A 67 6.91 -6.27 -0.95
N MET A 68 6.53 -5.06 -0.60
CA MET A 68 5.22 -4.78 -0.07
C MET A 68 4.13 -5.15 -1.08
N ARG A 69 4.33 -4.79 -2.35
CA ARG A 69 3.38 -5.15 -3.40
C ARG A 69 3.25 -6.67 -3.51
N ARG A 70 4.38 -7.37 -3.49
CA ARG A 70 4.37 -8.83 -3.59
C ARG A 70 3.57 -9.45 -2.45
N LEU A 71 3.83 -8.98 -1.23
CA LEU A 71 3.14 -9.52 -0.05
C LEU A 71 1.64 -9.24 -0.10
N LEU A 72 1.27 -8.04 -0.54
CA LEU A 72 -0.14 -7.69 -0.66
C LEU A 72 -0.84 -8.54 -1.71
N GLU A 73 -0.18 -8.72 -2.85
CA GLU A 73 -0.78 -9.53 -3.91
C GLU A 73 -0.93 -10.99 -3.51
N GLU A 74 -0.01 -11.50 -2.70
CA GLU A 74 -0.14 -12.85 -2.17
C GLU A 74 -1.38 -12.99 -1.27
N ARG A 75 -1.84 -11.89 -0.70
CA ARG A 75 -3.03 -11.90 0.15
C ARG A 75 -4.28 -11.44 -0.61
N GLY A 76 -4.19 -11.32 -1.93
CA GLY A 76 -5.34 -10.97 -2.74
C GLY A 76 -5.62 -9.49 -2.83
N VAL A 77 -4.66 -8.64 -2.47
CA VAL A 77 -4.82 -7.19 -2.56
C VAL A 77 -4.02 -6.69 -3.75
N SER A 78 -4.70 -6.00 -4.67
CA SER A 78 -4.04 -5.43 -5.84
C SER A 78 -3.29 -4.16 -5.44
N ALA A 79 -2.02 -4.11 -5.79
CA ALA A 79 -1.18 -2.95 -5.46
C ALA A 79 -0.40 -2.52 -6.69
N ARG A 80 -0.17 -1.21 -6.81
CA ARG A 80 0.65 -0.69 -7.89
C ARG A 80 1.64 0.33 -7.35
N LEU A 81 2.75 0.46 -8.05
CA LEU A 81 3.79 1.42 -7.70
C LEU A 81 3.79 2.55 -8.72
N VAL A 82 4.00 3.76 -8.25
CA VAL A 82 4.02 4.93 -9.10
C VAL A 82 5.28 5.75 -8.89
#